data_efe8b6f6a7594ce23b014dbfcd1ca777
#
_entry.id   efe8b6f6a7594ce23b014dbfcd1ca777
#
_cell.length_a   1.000
_cell.length_b   1.000
_cell.length_c   1.000
_cell.angle_alpha   90.00
_cell.angle_beta   90.00
_cell.angle_gamma   90.00
#
_symmetry.space_group_name_H-M   'P 1'
#
loop_
_entity.id
_entity.type
_entity.pdbx_description
1 polymer ?
#
loop_
_entity_poly.entity_id
_entity_poly.type
_entity_poly.pdbx_seq_one_letter_code
_entity_poly.pdbx_strand_id
1 'polypeptide(L)'
;MRKVIFSIITVILFSATTYLTIPDIAHAEEATLYKAPSCGCCEEYGNYLRKNGFTVNVRPTSKVAAMSTEVGIPKDFQGCHLTYIGDYVISGHVPVEIVNKMLKERPDIKGITLPGMPLGSPGMGGTKRREFIVYEVSNASATQPKIYASE
;
A
#
# COMPACT_ATOMS: atom_id res chain seq x y z
N MET A 1 -61.79 -12.45 -54.71
CA MET A 1 -60.33 -12.41 -54.58
C MET A 1 -60.00 -11.79 -53.17
N ARG A 2 -59.77 -12.65 -52.15
CA ARG A 2 -59.52 -12.25 -50.78
C ARG A 2 -57.98 -12.25 -50.53
N LYS A 3 -57.42 -11.07 -50.27
CA LYS A 3 -56.02 -10.96 -49.93
C LYS A 3 -55.90 -11.27 -48.43
N VAL A 4 -55.17 -12.33 -48.06
CA VAL A 4 -54.82 -12.71 -46.71
C VAL A 4 -53.51 -11.98 -46.38
N ILE A 5 -53.58 -11.05 -45.41
CA ILE A 5 -52.43 -10.34 -44.89
C ILE A 5 -51.90 -11.15 -43.70
N PHE A 6 -50.73 -11.79 -43.88
CA PHE A 6 -49.98 -12.44 -42.79
C PHE A 6 -49.28 -11.38 -41.98
N SER A 7 -49.75 -11.17 -40.76
CA SER A 7 -49.09 -10.30 -39.77
C SER A 7 -48.03 -11.13 -39.04
N ILE A 8 -46.76 -10.85 -39.33
CA ILE A 8 -45.65 -11.50 -38.64
C ILE A 8 -45.39 -10.71 -37.36
N ILE A 9 -45.80 -11.26 -36.22
CA ILE A 9 -45.48 -10.71 -34.89
C ILE A 9 -44.07 -11.21 -34.53
N THR A 10 -43.09 -10.31 -34.63
CA THR A 10 -41.71 -10.58 -34.18
C THR A 10 -41.67 -10.37 -32.67
N VAL A 11 -41.63 -11.44 -31.92
CA VAL A 11 -41.41 -11.41 -30.47
C VAL A 11 -39.91 -11.20 -30.20
N ILE A 12 -39.53 -9.98 -29.81
CA ILE A 12 -38.17 -9.68 -29.36
C ILE A 12 -38.07 -10.14 -27.91
N LEU A 13 -37.46 -11.28 -27.68
CA LEU A 13 -37.05 -11.75 -26.36
C LEU A 13 -35.86 -10.89 -25.86
N PHE A 14 -36.17 -9.93 -25.00
CA PHE A 14 -35.17 -9.16 -24.26
C PHE A 14 -34.59 -10.05 -23.16
N SER A 15 -33.47 -10.72 -23.43
CA SER A 15 -32.71 -11.47 -22.41
C SER A 15 -32.04 -10.47 -21.51
N ALA A 16 -32.66 -10.17 -20.37
CA ALA A 16 -32.02 -9.40 -19.29
C ALA A 16 -30.95 -10.30 -18.63
N THR A 17 -29.72 -10.21 -19.08
CA THR A 17 -28.56 -10.77 -18.37
C THR A 17 -28.35 -9.96 -17.11
N THR A 18 -28.87 -10.44 -15.99
CA THR A 18 -28.52 -9.94 -14.67
C THR A 18 -27.06 -10.30 -14.40
N TYR A 19 -26.16 -9.31 -14.54
CA TYR A 19 -24.80 -9.43 -14.04
C TYR A 19 -24.88 -9.52 -12.51
N LEU A 20 -24.70 -10.72 -11.96
CA LEU A 20 -24.40 -10.89 -10.54
C LEU A 20 -23.03 -10.25 -10.30
N THR A 21 -23.01 -9.04 -9.78
CA THR A 21 -21.80 -8.47 -9.17
C THR A 21 -21.52 -9.27 -7.91
N ILE A 22 -20.60 -10.23 -8.02
CA ILE A 22 -20.04 -10.88 -6.84
C ILE A 22 -19.34 -9.76 -6.07
N PRO A 23 -19.70 -9.48 -4.80
CA PRO A 23 -18.96 -8.52 -4.01
C PRO A 23 -17.51 -9.02 -3.95
N ASP A 24 -16.58 -8.17 -4.38
CA ASP A 24 -15.17 -8.40 -4.19
C ASP A 24 -14.95 -8.52 -2.67
N ILE A 25 -14.69 -9.72 -2.20
CA ILE A 25 -14.34 -9.94 -0.80
C ILE A 25 -13.00 -9.24 -0.66
N ALA A 26 -13.02 -8.02 -0.11
CA ALA A 26 -11.83 -7.24 0.17
C ALA A 26 -10.93 -8.11 1.08
N HIS A 27 -10.02 -8.86 0.46
CA HIS A 27 -8.97 -9.55 1.19
C HIS A 27 -8.13 -8.47 1.85
N ALA A 28 -8.10 -8.48 3.19
CA ALA A 28 -7.17 -7.65 3.93
C ALA A 28 -5.75 -7.96 3.42
N GLU A 29 -5.08 -6.95 2.86
CA GLU A 29 -3.73 -7.16 2.34
C GLU A 29 -2.79 -7.60 3.47
N GLU A 30 -2.01 -8.65 3.22
CA GLU A 30 -1.05 -9.15 4.19
C GLU A 30 0.20 -8.29 4.20
N ALA A 31 0.61 -7.88 5.40
CA ALA A 31 1.82 -7.11 5.65
C ALA A 31 2.74 -7.86 6.61
N THR A 32 4.03 -7.96 6.27
CA THR A 32 5.05 -8.46 7.20
C THR A 32 5.96 -7.31 7.62
N LEU A 33 5.90 -6.97 8.90
CA LEU A 33 6.64 -5.85 9.49
C LEU A 33 7.86 -6.35 10.26
N TYR A 34 9.07 -6.02 9.79
CA TYR A 34 10.35 -6.28 10.45
C TYR A 34 10.78 -5.07 11.25
N LYS A 35 11.00 -5.22 12.56
CA LYS A 35 11.37 -4.14 13.47
C LYS A 35 12.42 -4.57 14.48
N ALA A 36 13.16 -3.61 15.05
CA ALA A 36 14.00 -3.90 16.22
C ALA A 36 13.13 -4.40 17.39
N PRO A 37 13.60 -5.38 18.19
CA PRO A 37 12.81 -5.94 19.30
C PRO A 37 12.25 -4.88 20.25
N SER A 38 13.04 -3.85 20.57
CA SER A 38 12.69 -2.77 21.50
C SER A 38 11.98 -1.57 20.86
N CYS A 39 11.66 -1.61 19.55
CA CYS A 39 11.01 -0.49 18.86
C CYS A 39 9.51 -0.42 19.17
N GLY A 40 9.12 0.41 20.14
CA GLY A 40 7.70 0.60 20.51
C GLY A 40 6.89 1.32 19.42
N CYS A 41 7.43 2.39 18.84
CA CYS A 41 6.73 3.12 17.77
C CYS A 41 6.50 2.26 16.53
N CYS A 42 7.37 1.29 16.24
CA CYS A 42 7.17 0.35 15.15
C CYS A 42 6.01 -0.62 15.42
N GLU A 43 5.79 -1.00 16.70
CA GLU A 43 4.62 -1.79 17.09
C GLU A 43 3.34 -0.99 16.88
N GLU A 44 3.36 0.29 17.28
CA GLU A 44 2.23 1.19 17.06
C GLU A 44 1.95 1.42 15.58
N TYR A 45 2.97 1.43 14.72
CA TYR A 45 2.77 1.45 13.27
C TYR A 45 2.07 0.18 12.76
N GLY A 46 2.46 -0.99 13.28
CA GLY A 46 1.76 -2.24 12.98
C GLY A 46 0.28 -2.19 13.40
N ASN A 47 -0.01 -1.62 14.58
CA ASN A 47 -1.38 -1.41 15.06
C ASN A 47 -2.15 -0.42 14.19
N TYR A 48 -1.49 0.64 13.72
CA TYR A 48 -2.07 1.60 12.77
C TYR A 48 -2.46 0.92 11.45
N LEU A 49 -1.60 0.11 10.86
CA LEU A 49 -1.92 -0.64 9.64
C LEU A 49 -3.10 -1.60 9.86
N ARG A 50 -3.15 -2.32 11.00
CA ARG A 50 -4.29 -3.21 11.33
C ARG A 50 -5.61 -2.43 11.39
N LYS A 51 -5.61 -1.26 12.02
CA LYS A 51 -6.80 -0.38 12.07
C LYS A 51 -7.25 0.12 10.70
N ASN A 52 -6.35 0.11 9.73
CA ASN A 52 -6.61 0.51 8.35
C ASN A 52 -6.78 -0.67 7.38
N GLY A 53 -7.11 -1.85 7.90
CA GLY A 53 -7.56 -2.99 7.09
C GLY A 53 -6.47 -3.96 6.65
N PHE A 54 -5.23 -3.83 7.14
CA PHE A 54 -4.15 -4.78 6.83
C PHE A 54 -4.10 -5.93 7.85
N THR A 55 -3.75 -7.12 7.40
CA THR A 55 -3.33 -8.23 8.28
C THR A 55 -1.84 -8.13 8.51
N VAL A 56 -1.40 -7.76 9.74
CA VAL A 56 0.02 -7.46 10.00
C VAL A 56 0.67 -8.54 10.84
N ASN A 57 1.72 -9.16 10.28
CA ASN A 57 2.59 -10.11 10.94
C ASN A 57 3.90 -9.39 11.38
N VAL A 58 4.08 -9.20 12.68
CA VAL A 58 5.27 -8.51 13.22
C VAL A 58 6.41 -9.51 13.44
N ARG A 59 7.60 -9.19 12.93
CA ARG A 59 8.82 -9.99 13.00
C ARG A 59 9.95 -9.21 13.65
N PRO A 60 10.23 -9.39 14.93
CA PRO A 60 11.37 -8.77 15.60
C PRO A 60 12.70 -9.26 15.00
N THR A 61 13.61 -8.32 14.70
CA THR A 61 14.94 -8.61 14.19
C THR A 61 15.93 -7.48 14.49
N SER A 62 17.21 -7.80 14.68
CA SER A 62 18.29 -6.81 14.76
C SER A 62 18.84 -6.40 13.39
N LYS A 63 18.31 -6.96 12.29
CA LYS A 63 18.88 -6.82 10.93
C LYS A 63 18.17 -5.77 10.07
N VAL A 64 17.30 -4.93 10.63
CA VAL A 64 16.50 -3.97 9.85
C VAL A 64 17.37 -3.07 8.95
N ALA A 65 18.48 -2.55 9.48
CA ALA A 65 19.38 -1.70 8.69
C ALA A 65 20.06 -2.46 7.53
N ALA A 66 20.47 -3.71 7.75
CA ALA A 66 21.05 -4.56 6.70
C ALA A 66 20.00 -4.86 5.62
N MET A 67 18.77 -5.23 6.01
CA MET A 67 17.64 -5.46 5.09
C MET A 67 17.31 -4.21 4.29
N SER A 68 17.32 -3.02 4.92
CA SER A 68 17.09 -1.74 4.24
C SER A 68 18.15 -1.48 3.15
N THR A 69 19.40 -1.79 3.45
CA THR A 69 20.49 -1.66 2.48
C THR A 69 20.34 -2.66 1.33
N GLU A 70 19.96 -3.90 1.63
CA GLU A 70 19.77 -4.97 0.64
C GLU A 70 18.66 -4.62 -0.37
N VAL A 71 17.57 -4.03 0.09
CA VAL A 71 16.50 -3.56 -0.82
C VAL A 71 16.86 -2.27 -1.57
N GLY A 72 18.01 -1.65 -1.27
CA GLY A 72 18.54 -0.50 -1.98
C GLY A 72 18.14 0.86 -1.39
N ILE A 73 17.72 0.92 -0.12
CA ILE A 73 17.42 2.19 0.56
C ILE A 73 18.74 2.81 1.05
N PRO A 74 19.14 4.01 0.56
CA PRO A 74 20.33 4.69 1.05
C PRO A 74 20.25 4.98 2.56
N LYS A 75 21.37 4.96 3.25
CA LYS A 75 21.44 5.04 4.71
C LYS A 75 20.65 6.21 5.30
N ASP A 76 20.73 7.39 4.68
CA ASP A 76 20.08 8.60 5.15
C ASP A 76 18.55 8.62 4.88
N PHE A 77 18.06 7.64 4.11
CA PHE A 77 16.65 7.46 3.76
C PHE A 77 15.99 6.26 4.45
N GLN A 78 16.72 5.57 5.33
CA GLN A 78 16.18 4.40 6.04
C GLN A 78 15.25 4.83 7.18
N GLY A 79 14.15 4.10 7.33
CA GLY A 79 13.27 4.17 8.49
C GLY A 79 13.69 3.20 9.60
N CYS A 80 12.94 3.16 10.70
CA CYS A 80 13.22 2.29 11.84
C CYS A 80 12.66 0.87 11.72
N HIS A 81 11.90 0.58 10.66
CA HIS A 81 11.34 -0.72 10.34
C HIS A 81 11.16 -0.87 8.82
N LEU A 82 10.96 -2.11 8.38
CA LEU A 82 10.56 -2.44 7.03
C LEU A 82 9.24 -3.21 7.07
N THR A 83 8.29 -2.83 6.22
CA THR A 83 7.04 -3.56 6.02
C THR A 83 6.97 -4.01 4.57
N TYR A 84 6.75 -5.30 4.35
CA TYR A 84 6.53 -5.87 3.02
C TYR A 84 5.02 -6.07 2.83
N ILE A 85 4.48 -5.58 1.72
CA ILE A 85 3.08 -5.72 1.31
C ILE A 85 3.07 -6.09 -0.18
N GLY A 86 2.66 -7.31 -0.50
CA GLY A 86 2.82 -7.85 -1.85
C GLY A 86 4.28 -7.77 -2.30
N ASP A 87 4.54 -7.16 -3.45
CA ASP A 87 5.87 -6.99 -4.03
C ASP A 87 6.59 -5.71 -3.55
N TYR A 88 5.94 -4.90 -2.71
CA TYR A 88 6.45 -3.60 -2.27
C TYR A 88 7.05 -3.62 -0.88
N VAL A 89 8.07 -2.77 -0.68
CA VAL A 89 8.65 -2.47 0.63
C VAL A 89 8.29 -1.06 1.08
N ILE A 90 7.86 -0.93 2.33
CA ILE A 90 7.59 0.34 2.98
C ILE A 90 8.58 0.49 4.14
N SER A 91 9.36 1.57 4.15
CA SER A 91 10.33 1.87 5.20
C SER A 91 9.87 3.08 6.02
N GLY A 92 9.81 2.92 7.34
CA GLY A 92 9.38 3.98 8.24
C GLY A 92 7.86 4.19 8.29
N HIS A 93 7.44 5.25 8.96
CA HIS A 93 6.06 5.52 9.39
C HIS A 93 5.22 6.20 8.30
N VAL A 94 5.14 5.58 7.11
CA VAL A 94 4.41 6.13 5.95
C VAL A 94 2.91 6.14 6.20
N PRO A 95 2.19 7.26 5.96
CA PRO A 95 0.72 7.31 6.04
C PRO A 95 0.05 6.28 5.13
N VAL A 96 -1.04 5.70 5.61
CA VAL A 96 -1.74 4.61 4.90
C VAL A 96 -2.34 5.07 3.56
N GLU A 97 -2.70 6.33 3.45
CA GLU A 97 -3.19 6.95 2.23
C GLU A 97 -2.15 6.86 1.10
N ILE A 98 -0.87 7.09 1.45
CA ILE A 98 0.26 6.99 0.51
C ILE A 98 0.58 5.52 0.22
N VAL A 99 0.48 4.63 1.23
CA VAL A 99 0.61 3.17 1.02
C VAL A 99 -0.46 2.68 0.05
N ASN A 100 -1.73 3.00 0.30
CA ASN A 100 -2.85 2.60 -0.54
C ASN A 100 -2.74 3.17 -1.97
N LYS A 101 -2.27 4.42 -2.11
CA LYS A 101 -1.97 5.02 -3.41
C LYS A 101 -0.97 4.16 -4.19
N MET A 102 0.15 3.77 -3.56
CA MET A 102 1.17 2.93 -4.20
C MET A 102 0.61 1.55 -4.60
N LEU A 103 -0.12 0.89 -3.71
CA LEU A 103 -0.71 -0.41 -3.97
C LEU A 103 -1.73 -0.37 -5.12
N LYS A 104 -2.48 0.72 -5.24
CA LYS A 104 -3.46 0.95 -6.32
C LYS A 104 -2.80 1.27 -7.66
N GLU A 105 -1.80 2.17 -7.66
CA GLU A 105 -1.11 2.63 -8.88
C GLU A 105 -0.15 1.59 -9.44
N ARG A 106 0.37 0.70 -8.60
CA ARG A 106 1.34 -0.35 -8.94
C ARG A 106 2.53 0.17 -9.75
N PRO A 107 3.22 1.24 -9.27
CA PRO A 107 4.34 1.82 -10.00
C PRO A 107 5.52 0.81 -10.11
N ASP A 108 6.34 0.97 -11.12
CA ASP A 108 7.57 0.17 -11.32
C ASP A 108 8.72 0.64 -10.40
N ILE A 109 8.53 0.43 -9.09
CA ILE A 109 9.49 0.72 -8.03
C ILE A 109 9.51 -0.44 -7.03
N LYS A 110 10.55 -0.55 -6.21
CA LYS A 110 10.59 -1.53 -5.11
C LYS A 110 9.67 -1.15 -3.94
N GLY A 111 9.41 0.13 -3.75
CA GLY A 111 8.59 0.62 -2.63
C GLY A 111 8.79 2.09 -2.33
N ILE A 112 8.49 2.46 -1.08
CA ILE A 112 8.54 3.84 -0.61
C ILE A 112 9.18 3.94 0.78
N THR A 113 9.74 5.12 1.11
CA THR A 113 10.35 5.35 2.42
C THR A 113 10.01 6.74 2.97
N LEU A 114 9.72 6.81 4.29
CA LEU A 114 9.63 8.04 5.07
C LEU A 114 10.79 8.05 6.08
N PRO A 115 11.90 8.75 5.79
CA PRO A 115 13.06 8.78 6.68
C PRO A 115 12.85 9.63 7.92
N GLY A 116 13.68 9.41 8.93
CA GLY A 116 13.84 10.33 10.07
C GLY A 116 12.74 10.28 11.12
N MET A 117 11.79 9.36 11.07
CA MET A 117 10.74 9.16 12.09
C MET A 117 10.09 10.48 12.54
N PRO A 118 9.48 11.27 11.64
CA PRO A 118 8.98 12.60 12.00
C PRO A 118 7.83 12.51 13.02
N LEU A 119 7.82 13.45 13.98
CA LEU A 119 6.75 13.53 14.97
C LEU A 119 5.38 13.72 14.29
N GLY A 120 4.36 13.06 14.82
CA GLY A 120 3.01 13.07 14.28
C GLY A 120 2.78 12.14 13.09
N SER A 121 3.83 11.43 12.61
CA SER A 121 3.61 10.34 11.65
C SER A 121 2.95 9.13 12.32
N PRO A 122 2.30 8.24 11.57
CA PRO A 122 1.55 7.10 12.13
C PRO A 122 2.39 6.24 13.08
N GLY A 123 1.89 5.99 14.29
CA GLY A 123 2.64 5.26 15.33
C GLY A 123 3.71 6.08 16.07
N MET A 124 4.02 7.29 15.60
CA MET A 124 4.87 8.23 16.31
C MET A 124 4.01 9.20 17.13
N GLY A 125 4.39 9.47 18.36
CA GLY A 125 3.75 10.51 19.15
C GLY A 125 4.04 11.93 18.63
N GLY A 126 3.38 12.92 19.26
CA GLY A 126 3.59 14.33 18.96
C GLY A 126 2.68 14.87 17.86
N THR A 127 2.97 16.10 17.42
CA THR A 127 2.16 16.81 16.43
C THR A 127 2.94 17.00 15.13
N LYS A 128 2.29 16.77 14.00
CA LYS A 128 2.82 17.08 12.67
C LYS A 128 3.10 18.58 12.55
N ARG A 129 4.36 18.94 12.30
CA ARG A 129 4.81 20.34 12.17
C ARG A 129 5.21 20.72 10.75
N ARG A 130 5.37 19.76 9.85
CA ARG A 130 5.74 19.93 8.46
C ARG A 130 5.22 18.76 7.64
N GLU A 131 5.19 18.91 6.34
CA GLU A 131 4.84 17.83 5.43
C GLU A 131 5.74 16.61 5.62
N PHE A 132 5.16 15.44 5.47
CA PHE A 132 5.90 14.18 5.38
C PHE A 132 6.32 13.98 3.94
N ILE A 133 7.63 13.98 3.68
CA ILE A 133 8.17 13.73 2.35
C ILE A 133 8.48 12.24 2.24
N VAL A 134 7.72 11.56 1.40
CA VAL A 134 7.89 10.14 1.11
C VAL A 134 8.64 9.98 -0.20
N TYR A 135 9.67 9.15 -0.20
CA TYR A 135 10.56 8.93 -1.34
C TYR A 135 10.37 7.55 -1.95
N GLU A 136 10.68 7.43 -3.24
CA GLU A 136 10.71 6.15 -3.96
C GLU A 136 11.91 5.29 -3.52
N VAL A 137 11.70 3.99 -3.39
CA VAL A 137 12.76 2.99 -3.39
C VAL A 137 12.82 2.42 -4.80
N SER A 138 13.78 2.89 -5.58
CA SER A 138 13.91 2.58 -7.00
C SER A 138 14.40 1.14 -7.25
N ASN A 139 14.03 0.56 -8.40
CA ASN A 139 14.59 -0.69 -8.90
C ASN A 139 16.09 -0.59 -9.25
N ALA A 140 16.53 0.60 -9.67
CA ALA A 140 17.94 0.91 -9.87
C ALA A 140 18.56 1.53 -8.61
N SER A 141 19.83 1.26 -8.34
CA SER A 141 20.56 1.90 -7.23
C SER A 141 20.59 3.42 -7.43
N ALA A 142 19.93 4.16 -6.53
CA ALA A 142 19.91 5.62 -6.54
C ALA A 142 20.52 6.15 -5.23
N THR A 143 21.47 7.07 -5.35
CA THR A 143 22.05 7.77 -4.19
C THR A 143 21.14 8.84 -3.63
N GLN A 144 20.26 9.40 -4.48
CA GLN A 144 19.22 10.35 -4.11
C GLN A 144 17.87 9.86 -4.64
N PRO A 145 17.02 9.29 -3.77
CA PRO A 145 15.68 8.88 -4.12
C PRO A 145 14.81 10.06 -4.56
N LYS A 146 13.90 9.82 -5.52
CA LYS A 146 12.91 10.80 -5.95
C LYS A 146 11.78 10.89 -4.91
N ILE A 147 11.15 12.06 -4.85
CA ILE A 147 9.93 12.23 -4.05
C ILE A 147 8.81 11.47 -4.75
N TYR A 148 8.15 10.58 -3.99
CA TYR A 148 6.96 9.85 -4.42
C TYR A 148 5.68 10.63 -4.09
N ALA A 149 5.60 11.14 -2.86
CA ALA A 149 4.45 11.92 -2.38
C ALA A 149 4.86 12.85 -1.23
N SER A 150 4.04 13.85 -0.97
CA SER A 150 4.08 14.66 0.25
C SER A 150 2.68 14.80 0.85
N GLU A 151 2.61 14.87 2.18
CA GLU A 151 1.35 15.02 2.94
C GLU A 151 1.52 15.99 4.10
#